data_01332601f5192395b5a3e09ee729b1ba
#
_entry.id   01332601f5192395b5a3e09ee729b1ba
#
_cell.length_a   1.000
_cell.length_b   1.000
_cell.length_c   1.000
_cell.angle_alpha   90.00
_cell.angle_beta   90.00
_cell.angle_gamma   90.00
#
_symmetry.space_group_name_H-M   'P 1'
#
loop_
_entity.id
_entity.type
_entity.pdbx_description
1 polymer ?
#
loop_
_entity_poly.entity_id
_entity_poly.type
_entity_poly.pdbx_seq_one_letter_code
_entity_poly.pdbx_strand_id
1 'polypeptide(L)'
;IRERIRFHAPIEAPIFTYTIKDKKGTDLTGTNTMFEGTDIRPVREGDCYDVSFTQKMTLQGGEYLLSMSCTGFEHGEHVVYHRLYDVANLTVISNKNTVGVYDMEPEVTAVLQPAGESGQAAGNEGRTAGGQKKAGRPQAENR
;
A
#
# COMPACT_ATOMS: atom_id res chain seq x y z
N ILE A 1 9.57 -4.48 5.55
CA ILE A 1 10.13 -5.82 5.32
C ILE A 1 11.59 -5.62 4.97
N ARG A 2 12.47 -6.39 5.60
CA ARG A 2 13.91 -6.36 5.30
C ARG A 2 14.42 -7.77 5.13
N GLU A 3 15.31 -7.96 4.14
CA GLU A 3 16.00 -9.21 3.91
C GLU A 3 17.47 -8.96 3.60
N ARG A 4 18.30 -9.93 3.99
CA ARG A 4 19.71 -9.98 3.61
C ARG A 4 19.95 -11.24 2.81
N ILE A 5 20.46 -11.08 1.60
CA ILE A 5 20.69 -12.16 0.66
C ILE A 5 22.20 -12.25 0.38
N ARG A 6 22.78 -13.44 0.55
CA ARG A 6 24.15 -13.74 0.14
C ARG A 6 24.12 -14.56 -1.14
N PHE A 7 24.99 -14.23 -2.07
CA PHE A 7 25.09 -14.91 -3.36
C PHE A 7 26.21 -15.92 -3.35
N HIS A 8 25.93 -17.12 -3.90
CA HIS A 8 26.89 -18.21 -4.05
C HIS A 8 27.30 -18.41 -5.51
N ALA A 9 26.77 -17.60 -6.42
CA ALA A 9 27.10 -17.55 -7.84
C ALA A 9 26.84 -16.15 -8.40
N PRO A 10 27.47 -15.77 -9.51
CA PRO A 10 27.18 -14.52 -10.18
C PRO A 10 25.76 -14.52 -10.78
N ILE A 11 25.05 -13.38 -10.65
CA ILE A 11 23.73 -13.16 -11.26
C ILE A 11 23.73 -11.73 -11.84
N GLU A 12 23.35 -11.59 -13.12
CA GLU A 12 23.40 -10.30 -13.79
C GLU A 12 22.33 -9.31 -13.30
N ALA A 13 21.10 -9.79 -13.11
CA ALA A 13 19.96 -8.94 -12.74
C ALA A 13 19.05 -9.66 -11.74
N PRO A 14 19.45 -9.77 -10.46
CA PRO A 14 18.60 -10.38 -9.46
C PRO A 14 17.37 -9.52 -9.18
N ILE A 15 16.23 -10.17 -8.99
CA ILE A 15 14.95 -9.56 -8.66
C ILE A 15 14.53 -10.07 -7.29
N PHE A 16 14.36 -9.18 -6.34
CA PHE A 16 13.92 -9.52 -4.98
C PHE A 16 12.42 -9.30 -4.87
N THR A 17 11.73 -10.25 -4.25
CA THR A 17 10.26 -10.27 -4.17
C THR A 17 9.81 -10.59 -2.76
N TYR A 18 8.74 -9.97 -2.31
CA TYR A 18 7.96 -10.47 -1.19
C TYR A 18 6.50 -10.67 -1.59
N THR A 19 5.82 -11.59 -0.89
CA THR A 19 4.38 -11.83 -1.00
C THR A 19 3.81 -12.00 0.39
N ILE A 20 2.70 -11.32 0.67
CA ILE A 20 1.92 -11.48 1.90
C ILE A 20 0.67 -12.30 1.57
N LYS A 21 0.42 -13.32 2.36
CA LYS A 21 -0.70 -14.27 2.20
C LYS A 21 -1.58 -14.30 3.44
N ASP A 22 -2.82 -14.71 3.25
CA ASP A 22 -3.65 -15.13 4.37
C ASP A 22 -3.24 -16.52 4.89
N LYS A 23 -3.82 -16.96 6.02
CA LYS A 23 -3.56 -18.29 6.61
C LYS A 23 -4.04 -19.46 5.72
N LYS A 24 -4.83 -19.18 4.69
CA LYS A 24 -5.30 -20.20 3.72
C LYS A 24 -4.36 -20.32 2.53
N GLY A 25 -3.31 -19.48 2.48
CA GLY A 25 -2.34 -19.47 1.40
C GLY A 25 -2.74 -18.59 0.21
N THR A 26 -3.80 -17.77 0.36
CA THR A 26 -4.21 -16.83 -0.70
C THR A 26 -3.26 -15.64 -0.72
N ASP A 27 -2.67 -15.34 -1.86
CA ASP A 27 -1.83 -14.17 -2.06
C ASP A 27 -2.71 -12.91 -1.96
N LEU A 28 -2.38 -12.01 -1.01
CA LEU A 28 -3.12 -10.78 -0.78
C LEU A 28 -2.44 -9.58 -1.42
N THR A 29 -1.13 -9.50 -1.30
CA THR A 29 -0.32 -8.42 -1.86
C THR A 29 1.14 -8.85 -1.94
N GLY A 30 1.89 -8.18 -2.78
CA GLY A 30 3.32 -8.39 -2.95
C GLY A 30 3.85 -7.49 -4.05
N THR A 31 5.17 -7.34 -4.09
CA THR A 31 5.85 -6.64 -5.17
C THR A 31 7.29 -7.11 -5.29
N ASN A 32 8.02 -6.58 -6.24
CA ASN A 32 9.42 -6.87 -6.44
C ASN A 32 10.20 -5.64 -6.90
N THR A 33 11.51 -5.74 -6.83
CA THR A 33 12.42 -4.64 -7.19
C THR A 33 12.28 -4.19 -8.64
N MET A 34 11.93 -5.09 -9.55
CA MET A 34 11.75 -4.77 -10.97
C MET A 34 10.47 -3.92 -11.18
N PHE A 35 9.34 -4.29 -10.59
CA PHE A 35 8.09 -3.53 -10.69
C PHE A 35 8.20 -2.15 -10.05
N GLU A 36 8.98 -2.05 -8.97
CA GLU A 36 9.22 -0.78 -8.28
C GLU A 36 10.33 0.06 -8.95
N GLY A 37 10.88 -0.40 -10.07
CA GLY A 37 11.91 0.32 -10.83
C GLY A 37 13.21 0.53 -10.08
N THR A 38 13.53 -0.36 -9.12
CA THR A 38 14.77 -0.29 -8.35
C THR A 38 15.92 -0.84 -9.17
N ASP A 39 16.97 -0.03 -9.34
CA ASP A 39 18.18 -0.46 -10.05
C ASP A 39 19.00 -1.42 -9.19
N ILE A 40 19.09 -2.66 -9.62
CA ILE A 40 19.87 -3.73 -8.96
C ILE A 40 21.06 -4.07 -9.84
N ARG A 41 22.26 -3.88 -9.30
CA ARG A 41 23.51 -4.20 -10.02
C ARG A 41 23.76 -5.70 -10.06
N PRO A 42 24.53 -6.15 -11.08
CA PRO A 42 25.03 -7.51 -11.11
C PRO A 42 25.81 -7.88 -9.84
N VAL A 43 25.69 -9.12 -9.43
CA VAL A 43 26.35 -9.65 -8.23
C VAL A 43 27.34 -10.74 -8.60
N ARG A 44 28.32 -10.95 -7.72
CA ARG A 44 29.31 -12.01 -7.78
C ARG A 44 29.15 -12.95 -6.60
N GLU A 45 29.79 -14.09 -6.65
CA GLU A 45 29.89 -14.99 -5.51
C GLU A 45 30.47 -14.25 -4.29
N GLY A 46 29.81 -14.40 -3.14
CA GLY A 46 30.19 -13.78 -1.87
C GLY A 46 29.54 -12.42 -1.61
N ASP A 47 29.02 -11.76 -2.64
CA ASP A 47 28.29 -10.49 -2.48
C ASP A 47 27.05 -10.67 -1.60
N CYS A 48 26.64 -9.57 -0.96
CA CYS A 48 25.41 -9.50 -0.18
C CYS A 48 24.58 -8.28 -0.60
N TYR A 49 23.28 -8.45 -0.67
CA TYR A 49 22.31 -7.37 -0.73
C TYR A 49 21.52 -7.27 0.57
N ASP A 50 21.35 -6.05 1.07
CA ASP A 50 20.34 -5.69 2.06
C ASP A 50 19.20 -5.01 1.33
N VAL A 51 18.05 -5.68 1.24
CA VAL A 51 16.86 -5.18 0.56
C VAL A 51 15.84 -4.75 1.60
N SER A 52 15.22 -3.60 1.37
CA SER A 52 14.18 -3.06 2.26
C SER A 52 12.97 -2.61 1.44
N PHE A 53 11.82 -3.21 1.74
CA PHE A 53 10.52 -2.77 1.23
C PHE A 53 9.81 -1.99 2.33
N THR A 54 9.51 -0.72 2.07
CA THR A 54 8.83 0.17 3.01
C THR A 54 7.51 0.61 2.42
N GLN A 55 6.42 0.28 3.10
CA GLN A 55 5.07 0.62 2.68
C GLN A 55 4.15 0.83 3.87
N LYS A 56 3.02 1.48 3.64
CA LYS A 56 1.95 1.56 4.62
C LYS A 56 1.27 0.20 4.76
N MET A 57 1.01 -0.22 6.00
CA MET A 57 0.28 -1.45 6.27
C MET A 57 -1.22 -1.13 6.33
N THR A 58 -1.93 -1.49 5.27
CA THR A 58 -3.37 -1.25 5.10
C THR A 58 -4.20 -2.53 5.18
N LEU A 59 -3.57 -3.66 5.47
CA LEU A 59 -4.29 -4.90 5.75
C LEU A 59 -5.06 -4.78 7.06
N GLN A 60 -6.20 -5.46 7.14
CA GLN A 60 -6.99 -5.60 8.36
C GLN A 60 -6.18 -6.21 9.49
N GLY A 61 -6.61 -5.98 10.75
CA GLY A 61 -6.03 -6.68 11.90
C GLY A 61 -6.15 -8.18 11.75
N GLY A 62 -5.04 -8.90 11.89
CA GLY A 62 -5.01 -10.36 11.71
C GLY A 62 -3.61 -10.92 11.58
N GLU A 63 -3.59 -12.20 11.30
CA GLU A 63 -2.36 -12.97 11.11
C GLU A 63 -2.17 -13.30 9.64
N TYR A 64 -0.97 -13.06 9.14
CA TYR A 64 -0.58 -13.22 7.75
C TYR A 64 0.74 -13.98 7.64
N LEU A 65 1.02 -14.50 6.47
CA LEU A 65 2.25 -15.22 6.14
C LEU A 65 3.07 -14.39 5.15
N LEU A 66 4.38 -14.34 5.37
CA LEU A 66 5.33 -13.68 4.47
C LEU A 66 6.13 -14.72 3.71
N SER A 67 6.12 -14.63 2.39
CA SER A 67 7.01 -15.37 1.51
C SER A 67 7.98 -14.41 0.82
N MET A 68 9.20 -14.88 0.52
CA MET A 68 10.24 -14.08 -0.09
C MET A 68 10.95 -14.88 -1.16
N SER A 69 11.48 -14.21 -2.20
CA SER A 69 12.25 -14.89 -3.24
C SER A 69 13.28 -13.98 -3.90
N CYS A 70 14.30 -14.62 -4.44
CA CYS A 70 15.23 -14.05 -5.39
C CYS A 70 15.04 -14.77 -6.73
N THR A 71 14.73 -14.02 -7.76
CA THR A 71 14.48 -14.50 -9.12
C THR A 71 15.31 -13.69 -10.11
N GLY A 72 15.18 -13.95 -11.39
CA GLY A 72 15.80 -13.19 -12.47
C GLY A 72 15.47 -13.76 -13.82
N PHE A 73 16.26 -13.41 -14.82
CA PHE A 73 16.12 -13.92 -16.17
C PHE A 73 17.46 -14.49 -16.64
N GLU A 74 17.42 -15.68 -17.24
CA GLU A 74 18.54 -16.28 -17.94
C GLU A 74 18.10 -16.63 -19.36
N HIS A 75 18.83 -16.14 -20.35
CA HIS A 75 18.50 -16.35 -21.77
C HIS A 75 17.05 -15.96 -22.16
N GLY A 76 16.48 -14.96 -21.44
CA GLY A 76 15.09 -14.51 -21.64
C GLY A 76 14.03 -15.33 -20.89
N GLU A 77 14.42 -16.40 -20.20
CA GLU A 77 13.54 -17.22 -19.39
C GLU A 77 13.57 -16.78 -17.92
N HIS A 78 12.41 -16.77 -17.27
CA HIS A 78 12.33 -16.44 -15.85
C HIS A 78 12.86 -17.60 -15.00
N VAL A 79 13.84 -17.31 -14.13
CA VAL A 79 14.50 -18.27 -13.26
C VAL A 79 14.27 -17.92 -11.80
N VAL A 80 14.02 -18.93 -10.97
CA VAL A 80 13.94 -18.80 -9.52
C VAL A 80 15.23 -19.31 -8.92
N TYR A 81 16.04 -18.42 -8.37
CA TYR A 81 17.29 -18.78 -7.69
C TYR A 81 17.05 -19.28 -6.28
N HIS A 82 16.15 -18.59 -5.54
CA HIS A 82 15.79 -19.00 -4.18
C HIS A 82 14.36 -18.54 -3.86
N ARG A 83 13.60 -19.40 -3.18
CA ARG A 83 12.25 -19.09 -2.72
C ARG A 83 12.03 -19.64 -1.33
N LEU A 84 11.58 -18.78 -0.44
CA LEU A 84 11.20 -19.08 0.93
C LEU A 84 9.70 -18.87 1.08
N TYR A 85 8.96 -19.95 1.26
CA TYR A 85 7.53 -19.90 1.52
C TYR A 85 7.29 -19.73 3.01
N ASP A 86 6.39 -18.81 3.35
CA ASP A 86 5.85 -18.61 4.69
C ASP A 86 6.98 -18.48 5.75
N VAL A 87 8.03 -17.74 5.38
CA VAL A 87 9.27 -17.60 6.17
C VAL A 87 9.04 -16.83 7.49
N ALA A 88 7.97 -16.04 7.58
CA ALA A 88 7.61 -15.31 8.79
C ALA A 88 6.10 -15.14 8.91
N ASN A 89 5.64 -15.10 10.16
CA ASN A 89 4.29 -14.67 10.50
C ASN A 89 4.28 -13.15 10.70
N LEU A 90 3.26 -12.49 10.16
CA LEU A 90 3.00 -11.07 10.34
C LEU A 90 1.71 -10.91 11.12
N THR A 91 1.77 -10.25 12.27
CA THR A 91 0.59 -9.85 13.04
C THR A 91 0.32 -8.38 12.76
N VAL A 92 -0.83 -8.07 12.17
CA VAL A 92 -1.30 -6.70 11.97
C VAL A 92 -2.25 -6.36 13.10
N ILE A 93 -1.94 -5.29 13.83
CA ILE A 93 -2.79 -4.77 14.90
C ILE A 93 -3.54 -3.55 14.34
N SER A 94 -4.86 -3.57 14.40
CA SER A 94 -5.73 -2.48 13.99
C SER A 94 -6.78 -2.21 15.04
N ASN A 95 -7.10 -0.94 15.26
CA ASN A 95 -8.21 -0.49 16.08
C ASN A 95 -9.54 -0.38 15.30
N LYS A 96 -9.50 -0.65 14.00
CA LYS A 96 -10.67 -0.69 13.12
C LYS A 96 -10.99 -2.14 12.78
N ASN A 97 -12.28 -2.43 12.64
CA ASN A 97 -12.78 -3.70 12.14
C ASN A 97 -13.67 -3.40 10.93
N THR A 98 -13.05 -3.15 9.79
CA THR A 98 -13.73 -2.87 8.52
C THR A 98 -14.05 -4.18 7.79
N VAL A 99 -14.79 -4.09 6.69
CA VAL A 99 -15.14 -5.26 5.87
C VAL A 99 -13.99 -5.59 4.92
N GLY A 100 -13.73 -6.88 4.74
CA GLY A 100 -12.73 -7.38 3.79
C GLY A 100 -11.33 -7.54 4.40
N VAL A 101 -10.30 -7.56 3.57
CA VAL A 101 -8.89 -7.79 3.97
C VAL A 101 -8.05 -6.53 3.95
N TYR A 102 -8.61 -5.42 3.48
CA TYR A 102 -7.89 -4.20 3.16
C TYR A 102 -8.65 -2.97 3.65
N ASP A 103 -8.02 -2.09 4.42
CA ASP A 103 -8.59 -0.80 4.83
C ASP A 103 -8.10 0.30 3.88
N MET A 104 -9.00 0.83 3.07
CA MET A 104 -8.70 1.93 2.14
C MET A 104 -8.59 3.28 2.82
N GLU A 105 -8.82 3.34 4.15
CA GLU A 105 -8.77 4.56 4.97
C GLU A 105 -9.60 5.71 4.39
N PRO A 106 -10.89 5.47 4.08
CA PRO A 106 -11.74 6.47 3.47
C PRO A 106 -11.93 7.68 4.39
N GLU A 107 -11.94 8.87 3.79
CA GLU A 107 -12.45 10.07 4.42
C GLU A 107 -13.98 10.14 4.25
N VAL A 108 -14.71 10.31 5.34
CA VAL A 108 -16.17 10.30 5.32
C VAL A 108 -16.72 11.67 5.74
N THR A 109 -17.58 12.22 4.89
CA THR A 109 -18.36 13.42 5.18
C THR A 109 -19.85 13.06 5.21
N ALA A 110 -20.55 13.44 6.28
CA ALA A 110 -21.98 13.24 6.40
C ALA A 110 -22.67 14.57 6.74
N VAL A 111 -23.68 14.93 5.95
CA VAL A 111 -24.48 16.15 6.16
C VAL A 111 -25.93 15.74 6.39
N LEU A 112 -26.47 16.11 7.56
CA LEU A 112 -27.89 15.91 7.85
C LEU A 112 -28.75 16.83 6.98
N GLN A 113 -29.72 16.24 6.27
CA GLN A 113 -30.78 16.99 5.60
C GLN A 113 -32.03 16.96 6.50
N PRO A 114 -32.45 18.10 7.12
CA PRO A 114 -33.62 18.11 7.99
C PRO A 114 -34.89 17.76 7.21
N ALA A 115 -35.82 17.07 7.84
CA ALA A 115 -37.12 16.78 7.28
C ALA A 115 -37.93 18.07 7.17
N GLY A 116 -38.23 18.55 5.95
CA GLY A 116 -39.03 19.74 5.71
C GLY A 116 -38.48 20.70 4.64
N GLU A 117 -37.22 20.57 4.19
CA GLU A 117 -36.70 21.44 3.12
C GLU A 117 -36.80 20.81 1.71
N SER A 118 -37.47 19.69 1.56
CA SER A 118 -37.74 19.09 0.23
C SER A 118 -39.00 19.64 -0.39
N GLY A 119 -39.05 20.95 -0.71
CA GLY A 119 -40.24 21.45 -1.40
C GLY A 119 -40.28 22.94 -1.66
N GLN A 120 -39.24 23.52 -2.28
CA GLN A 120 -39.43 24.71 -3.10
C GLN A 120 -38.19 24.99 -3.93
N ALA A 121 -38.07 24.29 -5.04
CA ALA A 121 -37.23 24.71 -6.13
C ALA A 121 -38.08 24.70 -7.40
N ALA A 122 -38.85 25.78 -7.61
CA ALA A 122 -39.25 26.17 -8.96
C ALA A 122 -39.78 27.61 -8.93
N GLY A 123 -39.04 28.50 -9.56
CA GLY A 123 -39.61 29.75 -10.15
C GLY A 123 -39.29 31.00 -9.38
N ASN A 124 -38.32 31.77 -9.75
CA ASN A 124 -38.50 32.94 -10.59
C ASN A 124 -37.21 33.74 -10.77
N GLU A 125 -37.13 34.30 -11.90
CA GLU A 125 -36.09 35.10 -12.49
C GLU A 125 -35.73 36.38 -11.71
N GLY A 126 -34.47 36.78 -11.83
CA GLY A 126 -34.09 38.15 -12.17
C GLY A 126 -33.68 39.07 -11.01
N ARG A 127 -32.47 39.46 -11.08
CA ARG A 127 -31.86 40.78 -10.91
C ARG A 127 -30.68 40.93 -9.96
N THR A 128 -29.56 41.04 -10.60
CA THR A 128 -28.45 42.01 -10.44
C THR A 128 -28.08 42.53 -9.05
N ALA A 129 -26.79 42.48 -8.87
CA ALA A 129 -25.87 43.48 -8.33
C ALA A 129 -25.38 43.35 -6.90
N GLY A 130 -24.10 43.11 -6.77
CA GLY A 130 -23.19 43.96 -6.01
C GLY A 130 -23.00 43.64 -4.52
N GLY A 131 -21.76 43.31 -4.17
CA GLY A 131 -21.32 43.58 -2.81
C GLY A 131 -20.27 42.60 -2.26
N GLN A 132 -19.03 42.91 -2.51
CA GLN A 132 -17.89 42.36 -1.74
C GLN A 132 -18.07 42.63 -0.24
N LYS A 133 -17.76 41.64 0.62
CA LYS A 133 -17.03 41.88 1.87
C LYS A 133 -16.33 40.62 2.41
N LYS A 134 -15.05 40.80 2.67
CA LYS A 134 -14.13 39.94 3.41
C LYS A 134 -14.58 39.77 4.87
N ALA A 135 -14.28 38.61 5.42
CA ALA A 135 -13.82 38.36 6.80
C ALA A 135 -14.00 36.85 7.06
N GLY A 136 -13.06 36.08 7.55
CA GLY A 136 -12.29 36.19 8.72
C GLY A 136 -12.20 34.77 9.25
N ARG A 137 -11.04 34.20 9.28
CA ARG A 137 -10.71 32.85 9.77
C ARG A 137 -10.76 32.85 11.31
N PRO A 138 -11.33 31.86 11.99
CA PRO A 138 -10.97 31.59 13.38
C PRO A 138 -9.93 30.48 13.47
N GLN A 139 -8.88 30.77 14.22
CA GLN A 139 -7.89 29.81 14.70
C GLN A 139 -8.55 28.96 15.80
N ALA A 140 -8.29 27.66 15.79
CA ALA A 140 -8.58 26.79 16.93
C ALA A 140 -7.30 26.56 17.71
N GLU A 141 -7.32 26.98 18.96
CA GLU A 141 -6.29 26.72 19.98
C GLU A 141 -6.39 25.31 20.54
N ASN A 142 -5.20 24.75 20.75
CA ASN A 142 -4.93 23.50 21.46
C ASN A 142 -5.35 23.55 22.94
N ARG A 143 -5.90 22.45 23.40
CA ARG A 143 -5.59 21.84 24.70
C ARG A 143 -5.73 20.32 24.62
#